data_ba9701f6b209a14384634bed4b982cfd
#
_entry.id   ba9701f6b209a14384634bed4b982cfd
#
_cell.length_a   1.000
_cell.length_b   1.000
_cell.length_c   1.000
_cell.angle_alpha   90.00
_cell.angle_beta   90.00
_cell.angle_gamma   90.00
#
_symmetry.space_group_name_H-M   'P 1'
#
loop_
_entity.id
_entity.type
_entity.pdbx_description
1 polymer ?
#
loop_
_entity_poly.entity_id
_entity_poly.type
_entity_poly.pdbx_seq_one_letter_code
_entity_poly.pdbx_strand_id
1 'polypeptide(L)'
;NINSEASILVMTTEVLRNMLYQGSSTLTNLGSVVMDEVHYLADKFRGAVWEEVLIHLMESVQVISLSATVSNAEEFGEWLGEVRGTIDVIVSEVRPIPLYQHVLIGNKLADLFTKPGQINPEILKLESEALRKVRTRGGRQSRWIEDSNKLSRAEIIEKLDRMSLLPAITFIFSRIGCDAAVKQCLQAGIKLTSADERKEIVETAKRTG
;
A
#
# COMPACT_ATOMS: atom_id res chain seq x y z
N ASN A 1 1.97 -25.78 -7.04
CA ASN A 1 2.14 -25.79 -5.58
C ASN A 1 3.57 -26.16 -5.22
N ILE A 2 4.20 -25.36 -4.40
CA ILE A 2 5.45 -25.71 -3.75
C ILE A 2 5.05 -26.29 -2.38
N ASN A 3 5.23 -27.60 -2.18
CA ASN A 3 4.92 -28.29 -0.94
C ASN A 3 3.42 -28.27 -0.52
N SER A 4 2.59 -28.96 -1.29
CA SER A 4 1.13 -29.08 -1.03
C SER A 4 0.76 -29.80 0.28
N GLU A 5 1.70 -30.51 0.89
CA GLU A 5 1.52 -31.28 2.13
C GLU A 5 1.95 -30.51 3.39
N ALA A 6 2.31 -29.23 3.24
CA ALA A 6 2.67 -28.42 4.40
C ALA A 6 1.46 -28.15 5.29
N SER A 7 1.68 -28.13 6.61
CA SER A 7 0.64 -27.83 7.61
C SER A 7 0.07 -26.42 7.48
N ILE A 8 0.83 -25.50 6.88
CA ILE A 8 0.42 -24.11 6.60
C ILE A 8 0.67 -23.85 5.13
N LEU A 9 -0.36 -23.42 4.42
CA LEU A 9 -0.29 -23.06 3.01
C LEU A 9 -0.57 -21.57 2.87
N VAL A 10 0.28 -20.87 2.11
CA VAL A 10 0.08 -19.46 1.75
C VAL A 10 -0.21 -19.39 0.27
N MET A 11 -1.33 -18.79 -0.10
CA MET A 11 -1.79 -18.69 -1.48
C MET A 11 -2.68 -17.47 -1.72
N THR A 12 -2.96 -17.15 -2.97
CA THR A 12 -3.97 -16.14 -3.29
C THR A 12 -5.38 -16.70 -3.17
N THR A 13 -6.35 -15.82 -3.00
CA THR A 13 -7.78 -16.19 -2.86
C THR A 13 -8.28 -16.94 -4.08
N GLU A 14 -7.82 -16.58 -5.29
CA GLU A 14 -8.17 -17.27 -6.54
C GLU A 14 -7.69 -18.72 -6.56
N VAL A 15 -6.52 -18.99 -6.00
CA VAL A 15 -6.00 -20.38 -5.90
C VAL A 15 -6.85 -21.18 -4.94
N LEU A 16 -7.19 -20.65 -3.77
CA LEU A 16 -8.07 -21.35 -2.81
C LEU A 16 -9.44 -21.63 -3.41
N ARG A 17 -10.07 -20.64 -4.07
CA ARG A 17 -11.34 -20.82 -4.79
C ARG A 17 -11.25 -21.98 -5.79
N ASN A 18 -10.21 -21.99 -6.63
CA ASN A 18 -10.05 -23.04 -7.63
C ASN A 18 -9.86 -24.44 -6.99
N MET A 19 -9.16 -24.53 -5.85
CA MET A 19 -9.02 -25.77 -5.09
C MET A 19 -10.35 -26.24 -4.51
N LEU A 20 -11.19 -25.34 -4.03
CA LEU A 20 -12.53 -25.64 -3.53
C LEU A 20 -13.40 -26.20 -4.65
N TYR A 21 -13.44 -25.56 -5.82
CA TYR A 21 -14.20 -26.02 -6.98
C TYR A 21 -13.73 -27.38 -7.52
N GLN A 22 -12.44 -27.67 -7.44
CA GLN A 22 -11.86 -28.94 -7.88
C GLN A 22 -12.01 -30.05 -6.84
N GLY A 23 -12.52 -29.75 -5.65
CA GLY A 23 -12.58 -30.72 -4.55
C GLY A 23 -11.19 -31.25 -4.16
N SER A 24 -10.19 -30.36 -4.10
CA SER A 24 -8.79 -30.75 -3.84
C SER A 24 -8.66 -31.52 -2.53
N SER A 25 -8.01 -32.69 -2.59
CA SER A 25 -7.72 -33.50 -1.41
C SER A 25 -6.86 -32.80 -0.37
N THR A 26 -6.07 -31.81 -0.76
CA THR A 26 -5.29 -30.96 0.14
C THR A 26 -6.17 -30.22 1.16
N LEU A 27 -7.44 -29.95 0.83
CA LEU A 27 -8.38 -29.26 1.70
C LEU A 27 -9.19 -30.18 2.64
N THR A 28 -9.03 -31.50 2.53
CA THR A 28 -9.83 -32.47 3.28
C THR A 28 -9.74 -32.29 4.82
N ASN A 29 -8.57 -31.92 5.32
CA ASN A 29 -8.31 -31.71 6.73
C ASN A 29 -8.09 -30.23 7.07
N LEU A 30 -8.66 -29.32 6.27
CA LEU A 30 -8.55 -27.89 6.49
C LEU A 30 -9.27 -27.51 7.79
N GLY A 31 -8.54 -27.01 8.79
CA GLY A 31 -9.08 -26.60 10.09
C GLY A 31 -9.43 -25.13 10.13
N SER A 32 -8.60 -24.27 9.55
CA SER A 32 -8.84 -22.83 9.56
C SER A 32 -8.28 -22.14 8.32
N VAL A 33 -8.90 -21.01 7.97
CA VAL A 33 -8.49 -20.12 6.90
C VAL A 33 -8.34 -18.71 7.46
N VAL A 34 -7.18 -18.10 7.23
CA VAL A 34 -6.96 -16.68 7.51
C VAL A 34 -7.08 -15.94 6.19
N MET A 35 -8.07 -15.05 6.10
CA MET A 35 -8.29 -14.17 4.95
C MET A 35 -7.78 -12.77 5.28
N ASP A 36 -6.65 -12.41 4.73
CA ASP A 36 -6.04 -11.10 4.94
C ASP A 36 -6.60 -10.08 3.96
N GLU A 37 -6.72 -8.82 4.40
CA GLU A 37 -7.26 -7.70 3.60
C GLU A 37 -8.70 -7.96 3.10
N VAL A 38 -9.56 -8.51 3.95
CA VAL A 38 -10.93 -8.91 3.57
C VAL A 38 -11.80 -7.75 3.05
N HIS A 39 -11.38 -6.49 3.23
CA HIS A 39 -12.04 -5.32 2.63
C HIS A 39 -12.11 -5.36 1.09
N TYR A 40 -11.30 -6.22 0.44
CA TYR A 40 -11.42 -6.47 -1.01
C TYR A 40 -12.76 -7.11 -1.42
N LEU A 41 -13.57 -7.59 -0.48
CA LEU A 41 -14.95 -7.98 -0.75
C LEU A 41 -15.77 -6.86 -1.40
N ALA A 42 -15.51 -5.60 -1.04
CA ALA A 42 -16.16 -4.43 -1.64
C ALA A 42 -15.61 -4.07 -3.03
N ASP A 43 -14.55 -4.73 -3.50
CA ASP A 43 -13.97 -4.48 -4.82
C ASP A 43 -14.84 -5.09 -5.93
N LYS A 44 -15.17 -4.27 -6.95
CA LYS A 44 -16.04 -4.68 -8.06
C LYS A 44 -15.53 -5.87 -8.88
N PHE A 45 -14.22 -6.09 -8.91
CA PHE A 45 -13.60 -7.12 -9.73
C PHE A 45 -13.17 -8.35 -8.92
N ARG A 46 -12.79 -8.14 -7.66
CA ARG A 46 -12.25 -9.20 -6.80
C ARG A 46 -13.26 -9.69 -5.77
N GLY A 47 -14.24 -8.88 -5.41
CA GLY A 47 -15.20 -9.20 -4.35
C GLY A 47 -15.86 -10.55 -4.54
N ALA A 48 -16.34 -10.86 -5.75
CA ALA A 48 -16.98 -12.13 -6.06
C ALA A 48 -16.10 -13.36 -5.74
N VAL A 49 -14.79 -13.28 -5.95
CA VAL A 49 -13.85 -14.38 -5.62
C VAL A 49 -13.79 -14.64 -4.12
N TRP A 50 -13.82 -13.57 -3.33
CA TRP A 50 -13.81 -13.64 -1.86
C TRP A 50 -15.13 -14.22 -1.33
N GLU A 51 -16.25 -13.75 -1.86
CA GLU A 51 -17.59 -14.29 -1.53
C GLU A 51 -17.67 -15.78 -1.85
N GLU A 52 -17.26 -16.20 -3.05
CA GLU A 52 -17.24 -17.60 -3.46
C GLU A 52 -16.43 -18.48 -2.51
N VAL A 53 -15.26 -18.02 -2.04
CA VAL A 53 -14.46 -18.75 -1.06
C VAL A 53 -15.23 -18.91 0.25
N LEU A 54 -15.79 -17.83 0.79
CA LEU A 54 -16.51 -17.85 2.06
C LEU A 54 -17.75 -18.74 2.04
N ILE A 55 -18.47 -18.75 0.92
CA ILE A 55 -19.68 -19.58 0.73
C ILE A 55 -19.33 -21.05 0.55
N HIS A 56 -18.24 -21.38 -0.16
CA HIS A 56 -17.90 -22.78 -0.50
C HIS A 56 -16.99 -23.48 0.53
N LEU A 57 -16.43 -22.74 1.49
CA LEU A 57 -15.71 -23.35 2.60
C LEU A 57 -16.67 -24.21 3.44
N MET A 58 -16.25 -25.40 3.86
CA MET A 58 -17.02 -26.24 4.77
C MET A 58 -17.35 -25.48 6.06
N GLU A 59 -18.53 -25.68 6.61
CA GLU A 59 -18.96 -25.01 7.86
C GLU A 59 -18.03 -25.29 9.05
N SER A 60 -17.39 -26.47 9.07
CA SER A 60 -16.43 -26.87 10.10
C SER A 60 -15.11 -26.09 10.05
N VAL A 61 -14.81 -25.40 8.94
CA VAL A 61 -13.57 -24.62 8.80
C VAL A 61 -13.73 -23.28 9.50
N GLN A 62 -12.85 -22.99 10.44
CA GLN A 62 -12.82 -21.70 11.11
C GLN A 62 -12.29 -20.62 10.13
N VAL A 63 -13.02 -19.53 10.00
CA VAL A 63 -12.60 -18.38 9.19
C VAL A 63 -12.15 -17.24 10.10
N ILE A 64 -10.96 -16.72 9.85
CA ILE A 64 -10.39 -15.55 10.52
C ILE A 64 -10.19 -14.48 9.46
N SER A 65 -10.97 -13.39 9.54
CA SER A 65 -10.93 -12.30 8.57
C SER A 65 -10.17 -11.10 9.15
N LEU A 66 -9.13 -10.63 8.46
CA LEU A 66 -8.35 -9.46 8.84
C LEU A 66 -8.64 -8.31 7.89
N SER A 67 -8.85 -7.11 8.42
CA SER A 67 -9.11 -5.90 7.62
C SER A 67 -8.41 -4.69 8.20
N ALA A 68 -7.87 -3.84 7.32
CA ALA A 68 -7.26 -2.57 7.72
C ALA A 68 -8.27 -1.42 7.86
N THR A 69 -9.48 -1.54 7.28
CA THR A 69 -10.49 -0.49 7.27
C THR A 69 -11.72 -0.89 8.08
N VAL A 70 -12.14 -0.01 8.98
CA VAL A 70 -13.22 -0.25 9.94
C VAL A 70 -14.58 0.28 9.47
N SER A 71 -14.62 1.03 8.35
CA SER A 71 -15.81 1.80 7.96
C SER A 71 -17.08 0.95 7.74
N ASN A 72 -16.96 -0.36 7.49
CA ASN A 72 -18.09 -1.27 7.26
C ASN A 72 -17.93 -2.60 8.02
N ALA A 73 -17.19 -2.62 9.12
CA ALA A 73 -16.91 -3.86 9.86
C ALA A 73 -18.19 -4.52 10.42
N GLU A 74 -19.15 -3.73 10.87
CA GLU A 74 -20.43 -4.22 11.42
C GLU A 74 -21.27 -4.85 10.31
N GLU A 75 -21.51 -4.14 9.20
CA GLU A 75 -22.27 -4.64 8.05
C GLU A 75 -21.64 -5.91 7.45
N PHE A 76 -20.31 -5.92 7.33
CA PHE A 76 -19.58 -7.10 6.89
C PHE A 76 -19.74 -8.26 7.89
N GLY A 77 -19.68 -7.95 9.17
CA GLY A 77 -19.91 -8.90 10.25
C GLY A 77 -21.28 -9.54 10.17
N GLU A 78 -22.35 -8.74 10.01
CA GLU A 78 -23.72 -9.22 9.86
C GLU A 78 -23.85 -10.18 8.66
N TRP A 79 -23.36 -9.75 7.48
CA TRP A 79 -23.37 -10.61 6.29
C TRP A 79 -22.60 -11.92 6.51
N LEU A 80 -21.41 -11.87 7.10
CA LEU A 80 -20.63 -13.06 7.38
C LEU A 80 -21.34 -13.98 8.37
N GLY A 81 -22.06 -13.41 9.33
CA GLY A 81 -22.91 -14.12 10.28
C GLY A 81 -24.05 -14.88 9.59
N GLU A 82 -24.67 -14.31 8.57
CA GLU A 82 -25.69 -14.98 7.76
C GLU A 82 -25.12 -16.18 6.97
N VAL A 83 -23.89 -16.04 6.47
CA VAL A 83 -23.23 -17.07 5.64
C VAL A 83 -22.58 -18.17 6.49
N ARG A 84 -21.98 -17.82 7.63
CA ARG A 84 -21.10 -18.70 8.41
C ARG A 84 -21.59 -19.01 9.81
N GLY A 85 -22.68 -18.39 10.25
CA GLY A 85 -23.21 -18.54 11.61
C GLY A 85 -22.57 -17.55 12.60
N THR A 86 -22.37 -17.97 13.84
CA THR A 86 -21.90 -17.07 14.92
C THR A 86 -20.50 -16.52 14.60
N ILE A 87 -20.35 -15.20 14.70
CA ILE A 87 -19.10 -14.49 14.51
C ILE A 87 -18.82 -13.54 15.69
N ASP A 88 -17.54 -13.26 15.92
CA ASP A 88 -17.06 -12.24 16.83
C ASP A 88 -16.37 -11.13 16.03
N VAL A 89 -16.87 -9.90 16.12
CA VAL A 89 -16.28 -8.72 15.49
C VAL A 89 -15.40 -8.00 16.49
N ILE A 90 -14.09 -7.99 16.24
CA ILE A 90 -13.09 -7.34 17.10
C ILE A 90 -12.57 -6.09 16.40
N VAL A 91 -12.84 -4.92 16.96
CA VAL A 91 -12.39 -3.62 16.45
C VAL A 91 -11.29 -3.06 17.35
N SER A 92 -10.16 -2.67 16.75
CA SER A 92 -9.07 -1.99 17.45
C SER A 92 -8.62 -0.77 16.65
N GLU A 93 -8.72 0.41 17.26
CA GLU A 93 -8.27 1.67 16.66
C GLU A 93 -6.83 2.04 17.04
N VAL A 94 -6.21 1.25 17.90
CA VAL A 94 -4.85 1.50 18.39
C VAL A 94 -3.83 1.11 17.31
N ARG A 95 -3.15 2.09 16.75
CA ARG A 95 -2.02 1.85 15.85
C ARG A 95 -0.74 1.66 16.64
N PRO A 96 -0.05 0.52 16.52
CA PRO A 96 1.24 0.28 17.20
C PRO A 96 2.32 1.29 16.77
N ILE A 97 2.26 1.70 15.50
CA ILE A 97 3.16 2.71 14.92
C ILE A 97 2.32 3.91 14.48
N PRO A 98 2.56 5.09 15.04
CA PRO A 98 1.84 6.31 14.64
C PRO A 98 2.07 6.63 13.16
N LEU A 99 1.03 7.10 12.48
CA LEU A 99 1.11 7.57 11.10
C LEU A 99 1.01 9.09 11.08
N TYR A 100 2.11 9.75 10.73
CA TYR A 100 2.17 11.20 10.53
C TYR A 100 2.01 11.52 9.05
N GLN A 101 1.11 12.45 8.74
CA GLN A 101 0.81 12.84 7.37
C GLN A 101 1.45 14.19 7.06
N HIS A 102 2.20 14.26 5.98
CA HIS A 102 2.88 15.45 5.52
C HIS A 102 2.56 15.75 4.05
N VAL A 103 2.68 17.02 3.67
CA VAL A 103 2.54 17.46 2.28
C VAL A 103 3.80 18.20 1.87
N LEU A 104 4.32 17.87 0.70
CA LEU A 104 5.44 18.56 0.08
C LEU A 104 4.92 19.58 -0.94
N ILE A 105 5.10 20.86 -0.66
CA ILE A 105 4.70 21.98 -1.53
C ILE A 105 5.95 22.75 -1.94
N GLY A 106 6.31 22.67 -3.23
CA GLY A 106 7.60 23.16 -3.70
C GLY A 106 8.74 22.50 -2.92
N ASN A 107 9.54 23.26 -2.18
CA ASN A 107 10.64 22.73 -1.37
C ASN A 107 10.34 22.71 0.14
N LYS A 108 9.09 22.84 0.56
CA LYS A 108 8.70 22.80 1.98
C LYS A 108 7.87 21.57 2.28
N LEU A 109 8.28 20.82 3.30
CA LEU A 109 7.50 19.75 3.90
C LEU A 109 6.73 20.34 5.08
N ALA A 110 5.42 20.19 5.10
CA ALA A 110 4.54 20.65 6.16
C ALA A 110 3.64 19.52 6.65
N ASP A 111 3.28 19.53 7.91
CA ASP A 111 2.28 18.61 8.46
C ASP A 111 0.93 18.86 7.81
N LEU A 112 0.26 17.78 7.38
CA LEU A 112 -1.06 17.89 6.75
C LEU A 112 -2.12 18.40 7.74
N PHE A 113 -2.04 17.96 9.00
CA PHE A 113 -2.99 18.34 10.05
C PHE A 113 -2.27 18.98 11.23
N THR A 114 -2.87 19.99 11.83
CA THR A 114 -2.45 20.56 13.13
C THR A 114 -3.07 19.83 14.31
N LYS A 115 -4.28 19.28 14.11
CA LYS A 115 -5.05 18.45 15.06
C LYS A 115 -5.83 17.41 14.23
N PRO A 116 -6.30 16.32 14.83
CA PRO A 116 -7.14 15.35 14.12
C PRO A 116 -8.27 16.02 13.35
N GLY A 117 -8.30 15.81 12.02
CA GLY A 117 -9.32 16.37 11.12
C GLY A 117 -9.17 17.86 10.77
N GLN A 118 -8.20 18.60 11.33
CA GLN A 118 -7.98 20.01 11.04
C GLN A 118 -6.78 20.21 10.12
N ILE A 119 -7.04 20.58 8.87
CA ILE A 119 -5.99 20.89 7.89
C ILE A 119 -5.12 22.04 8.39
N ASN A 120 -3.81 21.91 8.24
CA ASN A 120 -2.83 22.92 8.62
C ASN A 120 -2.99 24.18 7.76
N PRO A 121 -3.30 25.34 8.37
CA PRO A 121 -3.46 26.61 7.63
C PRO A 121 -2.20 27.05 6.86
N GLU A 122 -1.02 26.58 7.25
CA GLU A 122 0.23 26.86 6.55
C GLU A 122 0.22 26.29 5.12
N ILE A 123 -0.45 25.15 4.89
CA ILE A 123 -0.59 24.54 3.56
C ILE A 123 -1.29 25.51 2.61
N LEU A 124 -2.39 26.11 3.03
CA LEU A 124 -3.14 27.07 2.20
C LEU A 124 -2.31 28.32 1.88
N LYS A 125 -1.47 28.77 2.81
CA LYS A 125 -0.53 29.87 2.56
C LYS A 125 0.53 29.49 1.55
N LEU A 126 1.16 28.33 1.71
CA LEU A 126 2.18 27.81 0.80
C LEU A 126 1.63 27.58 -0.62
N GLU A 127 0.42 27.05 -0.74
CA GLU A 127 -0.26 26.88 -2.02
C GLU A 127 -0.53 28.23 -2.69
N SER A 128 -1.07 29.19 -1.94
CA SER A 128 -1.33 30.54 -2.45
C SER A 128 -0.05 31.26 -2.89
N GLU A 129 1.05 31.11 -2.15
CA GLU A 129 2.37 31.64 -2.52
C GLU A 129 2.92 30.97 -3.79
N ALA A 130 2.78 29.65 -3.91
CA ALA A 130 3.19 28.90 -5.10
C ALA A 130 2.41 29.38 -6.34
N LEU A 131 1.09 29.52 -6.22
CA LEU A 131 0.21 30.05 -7.28
C LEU A 131 0.54 31.50 -7.65
N ARG A 132 0.87 32.36 -6.68
CA ARG A 132 1.28 33.76 -6.96
C ARG A 132 2.59 33.81 -7.76
N LYS A 133 3.58 32.98 -7.42
CA LYS A 133 4.85 32.88 -8.15
C LYS A 133 4.66 32.44 -9.60
N VAL A 134 3.68 31.59 -9.87
CA VAL A 134 3.31 31.16 -11.22
C VAL A 134 2.67 32.32 -12.01
N ARG A 135 1.77 33.10 -11.36
CA ARG A 135 1.04 34.22 -12.01
C ARG A 135 1.91 35.43 -12.29
N THR A 136 2.89 35.73 -11.45
CA THR A 136 3.79 36.91 -11.62
C THR A 136 4.84 36.73 -12.72
N ARG A 137 5.11 35.50 -13.16
CA ARG A 137 5.99 35.18 -14.28
C ARG A 137 5.29 35.10 -15.64
N GLY A 138 4.17 35.78 -15.78
CA GLY A 138 3.18 35.77 -16.82
C GLY A 138 3.67 35.80 -18.28
N GLY A 139 2.89 35.11 -19.13
CA GLY A 139 2.97 35.06 -20.57
C GLY A 139 2.86 33.62 -21.07
N ARG A 140 2.54 33.41 -22.34
CA ARG A 140 2.30 32.15 -23.09
C ARG A 140 3.11 30.88 -22.75
N GLN A 141 3.93 30.90 -21.70
CA GLN A 141 4.82 29.82 -21.22
C GLN A 141 4.31 29.11 -19.94
N SER A 142 3.04 29.27 -19.55
CA SER A 142 2.54 28.78 -18.26
C SER A 142 2.64 27.26 -18.06
N ARG A 143 2.59 26.45 -19.12
CA ARG A 143 2.73 24.98 -19.04
C ARG A 143 4.16 24.52 -18.68
N TRP A 144 5.18 25.23 -19.18
CA TRP A 144 6.60 24.91 -18.90
C TRP A 144 7.04 25.36 -17.51
N ILE A 145 6.34 26.33 -16.91
CA ILE A 145 6.66 26.89 -15.59
C ILE A 145 6.06 26.04 -14.47
N GLU A 146 4.95 25.34 -14.69
CA GLU A 146 4.39 24.35 -13.74
C GLU A 146 5.38 23.20 -13.47
N ASP A 147 6.11 22.75 -14.47
CA ASP A 147 7.12 21.70 -14.31
C ASP A 147 8.42 22.19 -13.67
N SER A 148 8.80 23.44 -13.86
CA SER A 148 10.05 23.97 -13.30
C SER A 148 10.05 24.22 -11.79
N ASN A 149 8.88 24.19 -11.13
CA ASN A 149 8.75 24.37 -9.68
C ASN A 149 8.49 23.06 -8.94
N LYS A 150 8.36 21.94 -9.65
CA LYS A 150 8.24 20.59 -9.07
C LYS A 150 9.63 20.03 -8.84
N LEU A 151 9.89 19.58 -7.62
CA LEU A 151 11.10 18.82 -7.34
C LEU A 151 11.10 17.55 -8.19
N SER A 152 12.25 17.24 -8.78
CA SER A 152 12.46 15.94 -9.40
C SER A 152 12.39 14.84 -8.35
N ARG A 153 12.15 13.60 -8.77
CA ARG A 153 12.13 12.45 -7.87
C ARG A 153 13.44 12.31 -7.09
N ALA A 154 14.54 12.58 -7.76
CA ALA A 154 15.87 12.58 -7.16
C ALA A 154 16.00 13.60 -6.03
N GLU A 155 15.57 14.83 -6.27
CA GLU A 155 15.60 15.90 -5.25
C GLU A 155 14.68 15.60 -4.07
N ILE A 156 13.54 14.93 -4.31
CA ILE A 156 12.64 14.46 -3.23
C ILE A 156 13.36 13.44 -2.36
N ILE A 157 14.01 12.43 -2.96
CA ILE A 157 14.74 11.38 -2.23
C ILE A 157 15.88 12.00 -1.42
N GLU A 158 16.70 12.87 -2.01
CA GLU A 158 17.76 13.56 -1.29
C GLU A 158 17.24 14.43 -0.14
N LYS A 159 16.06 15.02 -0.31
CA LYS A 159 15.42 15.77 0.75
C LYS A 159 14.98 14.87 1.90
N LEU A 160 14.36 13.74 1.62
CA LEU A 160 13.96 12.76 2.63
C LEU A 160 15.19 12.21 3.37
N ASP A 161 16.29 11.95 2.65
CA ASP A 161 17.55 11.52 3.24
C ASP A 161 18.10 12.56 4.23
N ARG A 162 18.20 13.83 3.81
CA ARG A 162 18.64 14.93 4.69
C ARG A 162 17.77 15.13 5.93
N MET A 163 16.51 14.72 5.87
CA MET A 163 15.55 14.78 6.97
C MET A 163 15.51 13.49 7.80
N SER A 164 16.35 12.51 7.50
CA SER A 164 16.36 11.19 8.13
C SER A 164 15.02 10.45 8.03
N LEU A 165 14.33 10.61 6.90
CA LEU A 165 13.04 9.99 6.59
C LEU A 165 13.16 8.80 5.63
N LEU A 166 14.35 8.22 5.47
CA LEU A 166 14.57 6.97 4.77
C LEU A 166 14.61 5.81 5.78
N PRO A 167 14.24 4.59 5.36
CA PRO A 167 13.80 4.19 4.02
C PRO A 167 12.40 4.71 3.65
N ALA A 168 12.15 4.91 2.36
CA ALA A 168 10.88 5.40 1.84
C ALA A 168 10.36 4.50 0.72
N ILE A 169 9.03 4.35 0.64
CA ILE A 169 8.33 3.66 -0.45
C ILE A 169 7.60 4.71 -1.28
N THR A 170 7.89 4.77 -2.58
CA THR A 170 7.21 5.68 -3.51
C THR A 170 6.22 4.90 -4.36
N PHE A 171 4.93 5.22 -4.24
CA PHE A 171 3.88 4.59 -5.02
C PHE A 171 3.69 5.33 -6.35
N ILE A 172 3.81 4.59 -7.47
CA ILE A 172 3.61 5.09 -8.83
C ILE A 172 2.65 4.13 -9.53
N PHE A 173 1.47 4.63 -9.94
CA PHE A 173 0.38 3.81 -10.52
C PHE A 173 0.63 3.41 -11.99
N SER A 174 1.89 3.20 -12.38
CA SER A 174 2.27 2.81 -13.74
C SER A 174 3.61 2.08 -13.72
N ARG A 175 3.67 0.89 -14.32
CA ARG A 175 4.94 0.14 -14.46
C ARG A 175 6.00 0.95 -15.20
N ILE A 176 5.62 1.54 -16.34
CA ILE A 176 6.49 2.42 -17.12
C ILE A 176 6.94 3.62 -16.28
N GLY A 177 6.07 4.16 -15.44
CA GLY A 177 6.40 5.24 -14.51
C GLY A 177 7.42 4.81 -13.45
N CYS A 178 7.35 3.58 -12.94
CA CYS A 178 8.35 3.03 -12.02
C CYS A 178 9.72 2.91 -12.70
N ASP A 179 9.78 2.35 -13.92
CA ASP A 179 11.01 2.22 -14.68
C ASP A 179 11.64 3.59 -14.99
N ALA A 180 10.80 4.57 -15.34
CA ALA A 180 11.25 5.94 -15.57
C ALA A 180 11.79 6.59 -14.29
N ALA A 181 11.17 6.33 -13.14
CA ALA A 181 11.63 6.83 -11.85
C ALA A 181 13.01 6.26 -11.49
N VAL A 182 13.21 4.95 -11.65
CA VAL A 182 14.52 4.30 -11.43
C VAL A 182 15.58 4.92 -12.34
N LYS A 183 15.29 5.05 -13.64
CA LYS A 183 16.24 5.68 -14.60
C LYS A 183 16.60 7.10 -14.19
N GLN A 184 15.63 7.92 -13.75
CA GLN A 184 15.90 9.28 -13.29
C GLN A 184 16.81 9.31 -12.06
N CYS A 185 16.59 8.42 -11.09
CA CYS A 185 17.43 8.32 -9.89
C CYS A 185 18.86 7.88 -10.24
N LEU A 186 19.02 6.91 -11.15
CA LEU A 186 20.34 6.47 -11.63
C LEU A 186 21.08 7.57 -12.38
N GLN A 187 20.40 8.31 -13.26
CA GLN A 187 20.98 9.44 -14.01
C GLN A 187 21.40 10.59 -13.10
N ALA A 188 20.64 10.84 -12.02
CA ALA A 188 20.98 11.83 -11.01
C ALA A 188 22.15 11.39 -10.11
N GLY A 189 22.60 10.13 -10.21
CA GLY A 189 23.73 9.62 -9.45
C GLY A 189 23.47 9.44 -7.96
N ILE A 190 22.19 9.24 -7.55
CA ILE A 190 21.82 9.05 -6.15
C ILE A 190 22.57 7.85 -5.58
N LYS A 191 23.19 8.04 -4.41
CA LYS A 191 23.90 7.00 -3.66
C LYS A 191 23.39 7.02 -2.23
N LEU A 192 22.55 6.04 -1.89
CA LEU A 192 21.95 5.88 -0.56
C LEU A 192 22.63 4.78 0.27
N THR A 193 23.59 4.06 -0.30
CA THR A 193 24.33 2.98 0.34
C THR A 193 25.81 3.32 0.45
N SER A 194 26.43 2.90 1.54
CA SER A 194 27.88 2.91 1.69
C SER A 194 28.57 1.96 0.70
N ALA A 195 29.88 2.05 0.59
CA ALA A 195 30.65 1.16 -0.29
C ALA A 195 30.57 -0.31 0.15
N ASP A 196 30.50 -0.55 1.46
CA ASP A 196 30.46 -1.91 2.04
C ASP A 196 29.06 -2.53 1.88
N GLU A 197 28.00 -1.80 2.18
CA GLU A 197 26.61 -2.23 1.92
C GLU A 197 26.39 -2.56 0.45
N ARG A 198 26.95 -1.75 -0.46
CA ARG A 198 26.85 -2.01 -1.90
C ARG A 198 27.52 -3.30 -2.31
N LYS A 199 28.69 -3.64 -1.73
CA LYS A 199 29.35 -4.94 -1.98
C LYS A 199 28.48 -6.09 -1.52
N GLU A 200 27.94 -6.01 -0.32
CA GLU A 200 27.05 -7.04 0.23
C GLU A 200 25.82 -7.26 -0.60
N ILE A 201 25.16 -6.16 -1.07
CA ILE A 201 24.01 -6.22 -1.96
C ILE A 201 24.36 -6.92 -3.27
N VAL A 202 25.52 -6.57 -3.89
CA VAL A 202 25.95 -7.18 -5.16
C VAL A 202 26.27 -8.66 -4.97
N GLU A 203 26.94 -9.05 -3.88
CA GLU A 203 27.24 -10.44 -3.57
C GLU A 203 25.98 -11.26 -3.34
N THR A 204 25.03 -10.70 -2.58
CA THR A 204 23.73 -11.33 -2.34
C THR A 204 22.94 -11.52 -3.63
N ALA A 205 22.87 -10.49 -4.48
CA ALA A 205 22.19 -10.58 -5.78
C ALA A 205 22.82 -11.64 -6.71
N LYS A 206 24.15 -11.80 -6.71
CA LYS A 206 24.83 -12.84 -7.49
C LYS A 206 24.57 -14.26 -6.96
N ARG A 207 24.29 -14.39 -5.68
CA ARG A 207 24.02 -15.70 -5.04
C ARG A 207 22.59 -16.16 -5.23
N THR A 208 21.65 -15.24 -5.39
CA THR A 208 20.20 -15.49 -5.47
C THR A 208 19.63 -15.43 -6.89
N GLY A 209 20.37 -14.93 -7.87
CA GLY A 209 20.02 -14.90 -9.30
C GLY A 209 20.76 -15.97 -10.06
#